data_565e6728392bf01c6686f2490cc0fb59
#
_entry.id   565e6728392bf01c6686f2490cc0fb59
#
_cell.length_a   1.000
_cell.length_b   1.000
_cell.length_c   1.000
_cell.angle_alpha   90.00
_cell.angle_beta   90.00
_cell.angle_gamma   90.00
#
_symmetry.space_group_name_H-M   'P 1'
#
loop_
_entity.id
_entity.type
_entity.pdbx_description
1 polymer ?
#
loop_
_entity_poly.entity_id
_entity_poly.type
_entity_poly.pdbx_seq_one_letter_code
_entity_poly.pdbx_strand_id
1 'polypeptide(L)'
;MKIKTEGYFPFVVKAENKKSQTGNDYLSIGVGMSKKNQSGEYETTWFNMIDKRDLLMLSSVCENAYHKIIAEEAKEHAASKGQTQQQTSPATDTDIPF
;
A
#
# COMPACT_ATOMS: atom_id res chain seq x y z
N MET A 1 19.55 -15.04 -4.76
CA MET A 1 18.20 -14.90 -4.21
C MET A 1 17.33 -14.14 -5.19
N LYS A 2 16.12 -14.60 -5.36
CA LYS A 2 15.16 -13.94 -6.21
C LYS A 2 13.76 -14.18 -5.63
N ILE A 3 13.14 -13.12 -5.17
CA ILE A 3 11.86 -13.20 -4.47
C ILE A 3 10.87 -12.29 -5.16
N LYS A 4 9.64 -12.77 -5.29
CA LYS A 4 8.53 -11.99 -5.80
C LYS A 4 7.29 -12.38 -5.03
N THR A 5 6.62 -11.42 -4.41
CA THR A 5 5.39 -11.71 -3.69
C THR A 5 4.26 -11.92 -4.68
N GLU A 6 3.39 -12.87 -4.37
CA GLU A 6 2.26 -13.19 -5.23
C GLU A 6 0.99 -13.18 -4.41
N GLY A 7 -0.13 -12.98 -5.11
CA GLY A 7 -1.42 -12.99 -4.44
C GLY A 7 -1.82 -11.68 -3.80
N TYR A 8 -1.07 -10.62 -4.06
CA TYR A 8 -1.36 -9.32 -3.45
C TYR A 8 -1.66 -8.25 -4.49
N PHE A 9 -2.13 -8.66 -5.65
CA PHE A 9 -2.47 -7.70 -6.69
C PHE A 9 -3.37 -6.60 -6.11
N PRO A 10 -3.12 -5.32 -6.42
CA PRO A 10 -2.20 -4.79 -7.44
C PRO A 10 -0.79 -4.51 -6.95
N PHE A 11 -0.43 -4.96 -5.77
CA PHE A 11 0.87 -4.68 -5.19
C PHE A 11 1.81 -5.86 -5.36
N VAL A 12 3.08 -5.57 -5.55
CA VAL A 12 4.08 -6.61 -5.71
C VAL A 12 5.41 -6.10 -5.13
N VAL A 13 6.13 -6.99 -4.47
CA VAL A 13 7.49 -6.69 -4.00
C VAL A 13 8.42 -7.68 -4.66
N LYS A 14 9.49 -7.19 -5.24
CA LYS A 14 10.54 -8.02 -5.81
C LYS A 14 11.87 -7.74 -5.12
N ALA A 15 12.64 -8.78 -4.92
CA ALA A 15 13.98 -8.64 -4.36
C ALA A 15 14.89 -9.60 -5.11
N GLU A 16 16.06 -9.11 -5.53
CA GLU A 16 16.93 -9.89 -6.37
C GLU A 16 18.36 -9.44 -6.18
N ASN A 17 19.28 -10.40 -6.14
CA ASN A 17 20.70 -10.08 -6.06
C ASN A 17 21.18 -9.56 -7.40
N LYS A 18 21.90 -8.46 -7.38
CA LYS A 18 22.46 -7.84 -8.58
C LYS A 18 23.90 -7.43 -8.31
N LYS A 19 24.62 -7.13 -9.38
CA LYS A 19 25.97 -6.61 -9.28
C LYS A 19 26.01 -5.17 -9.75
N SER A 20 26.73 -4.35 -8.98
CA SER A 20 26.95 -2.97 -9.37
C SER A 20 27.98 -2.91 -10.50
N GLN A 21 28.19 -1.72 -11.05
CA GLN A 21 29.18 -1.51 -12.09
C GLN A 21 30.60 -1.81 -11.60
N THR A 22 30.81 -1.68 -10.31
CA THR A 22 32.11 -1.96 -9.72
C THR A 22 32.24 -3.43 -9.31
N GLY A 23 31.24 -4.26 -9.59
CA GLY A 23 31.31 -5.69 -9.32
C GLY A 23 30.86 -6.08 -7.94
N ASN A 24 30.38 -5.14 -7.14
CA ASN A 24 29.90 -5.46 -5.79
C ASN A 24 28.48 -6.00 -5.83
N ASP A 25 28.21 -6.99 -5.01
CA ASP A 25 26.88 -7.57 -4.92
C ASP A 25 26.00 -6.69 -4.06
N TYR A 26 24.76 -6.55 -4.46
CA TYR A 26 23.77 -5.83 -3.65
C TYR A 26 22.40 -6.43 -3.88
N LEU A 27 21.50 -6.20 -2.94
CA LEU A 27 20.14 -6.68 -3.03
C LEU A 27 19.27 -5.54 -3.59
N SER A 28 18.70 -5.77 -4.77
CA SER A 28 17.81 -4.81 -5.40
C SER A 28 16.39 -5.11 -4.95
N ILE A 29 15.73 -4.13 -4.35
CA ILE A 29 14.37 -4.30 -3.82
C ILE A 29 13.47 -3.28 -4.48
N GLY A 30 12.34 -3.73 -5.00
CA GLY A 30 11.35 -2.85 -5.60
C GLY A 30 9.97 -3.16 -5.11
N VAL A 31 9.21 -2.10 -4.85
CA VAL A 31 7.79 -2.20 -4.52
C VAL A 31 7.01 -1.62 -5.68
N GLY A 32 6.11 -2.39 -6.23
CA GLY A 32 5.35 -1.98 -7.40
C GLY A 32 3.86 -1.96 -7.15
N MET A 33 3.19 -1.10 -7.89
CA MET A 33 1.73 -1.05 -7.90
C MET A 33 1.27 -1.00 -9.35
N SER A 34 0.36 -1.88 -9.70
CA SER A 34 -0.18 -1.97 -11.05
C SER A 34 -1.48 -1.21 -11.14
N LYS A 35 -1.65 -0.45 -12.23
CA LYS A 35 -2.86 0.31 -12.49
C LYS A 35 -3.23 0.18 -13.95
N LYS A 36 -4.52 0.21 -14.23
CA LYS A 36 -5.00 0.23 -15.60
C LYS A 36 -4.80 1.63 -16.16
N ASN A 37 -4.21 1.70 -17.35
CA ASN A 37 -4.07 2.99 -18.03
C ASN A 37 -5.30 3.26 -18.89
N GLN A 38 -5.26 4.37 -19.63
CA GLN A 38 -6.40 4.77 -20.45
C GLN A 38 -6.67 3.80 -21.58
N SER A 39 -5.66 3.06 -22.01
CA SER A 39 -5.83 2.06 -23.07
C SER A 39 -6.38 0.74 -22.55
N GLY A 40 -6.57 0.62 -21.24
CA GLY A 40 -7.06 -0.60 -20.64
C GLY A 40 -5.98 -1.61 -20.31
N GLU A 41 -4.72 -1.22 -20.46
CA GLU A 41 -3.60 -2.09 -20.13
C GLU A 41 -3.06 -1.76 -18.75
N TYR A 42 -2.47 -2.75 -18.09
CA TYR A 42 -1.89 -2.54 -16.77
C TYR A 42 -0.47 -2.04 -16.89
N GLU A 43 -0.17 -1.02 -16.11
CA GLU A 43 1.18 -0.49 -15.99
C GLU A 43 1.59 -0.58 -14.53
N THR A 44 2.84 -0.94 -14.30
CA THR A 44 3.37 -1.06 -12.94
C THR A 44 4.35 0.06 -12.66
N THR A 45 4.09 0.79 -11.60
CA THR A 45 5.01 1.83 -11.12
C THR A 45 5.83 1.24 -10.00
N TRP A 46 7.14 1.45 -10.06
CA TRP A 46 8.06 0.85 -9.11
C TRP A 46 8.74 1.88 -8.24
N PHE A 47 8.87 1.56 -6.96
CA PHE A 47 9.70 2.31 -6.02
C PHE A 47 10.86 1.42 -5.61
N ASN A 48 12.07 1.93 -5.71
CA ASN A 48 13.25 1.18 -5.31
C ASN A 48 13.57 1.47 -3.85
N MET A 49 13.84 0.41 -3.12
CA MET A 49 14.20 0.51 -1.70
C MET A 49 15.70 0.33 -1.56
N ILE A 50 16.27 1.05 -0.62
CA ILE A 50 17.71 0.96 -0.38
C ILE A 50 18.05 -0.28 0.43
N ASP A 51 17.19 -0.62 1.39
CA ASP A 51 17.45 -1.68 2.34
C ASP A 51 16.16 -2.44 2.60
N LYS A 52 16.30 -3.69 3.00
CA LYS A 52 15.13 -4.50 3.36
C LYS A 52 14.34 -3.89 4.51
N ARG A 53 15.01 -3.12 5.38
CA ARG A 53 14.33 -2.43 6.47
C ARG A 53 13.36 -1.38 5.99
N ASP A 54 13.61 -0.83 4.81
CA ASP A 54 12.69 0.13 4.22
C ASP A 54 11.32 -0.49 3.98
N LEU A 55 11.28 -1.78 3.66
CA LEU A 55 10.00 -2.48 3.50
C LEU A 55 9.22 -2.50 4.79
N LEU A 56 9.92 -2.76 5.89
CA LEU A 56 9.29 -2.82 7.19
C LEU A 56 8.79 -1.43 7.62
N MET A 57 9.60 -0.41 7.37
CA MET A 57 9.21 0.96 7.69
C MET A 57 8.04 1.41 6.84
N LEU A 58 8.06 1.08 5.56
CA LEU A 58 6.94 1.40 4.67
C LEU A 58 5.67 0.71 5.15
N SER A 59 5.78 -0.55 5.54
CA SER A 59 4.64 -1.30 6.07
C SER A 59 4.05 -0.59 7.28
N SER A 60 4.90 -0.16 8.22
CA SER A 60 4.44 0.53 9.43
C SER A 60 3.78 1.85 9.12
N VAL A 61 4.36 2.62 8.20
CA VAL A 61 3.80 3.90 7.79
C VAL A 61 2.45 3.70 7.13
N CYS A 62 2.35 2.70 6.25
CA CYS A 62 1.09 2.41 5.56
C CYS A 62 0.01 1.98 6.55
N GLU A 63 0.38 1.16 7.51
CA GLU A 63 -0.57 0.71 8.52
C GLU A 63 -1.05 1.88 9.37
N ASN A 64 -0.14 2.74 9.79
CA ASN A 64 -0.49 3.95 10.52
C ASN A 64 -1.41 4.85 9.73
N ALA A 65 -1.09 5.05 8.46
CA ALA A 65 -1.92 5.88 7.59
C ALA A 65 -3.31 5.29 7.44
N TYR A 66 -3.40 3.98 7.27
CA TYR A 66 -4.67 3.30 7.16
C TYR A 66 -5.55 3.58 8.39
N HIS A 67 -4.97 3.40 9.58
CA HIS A 67 -5.73 3.61 10.81
C HIS A 67 -6.13 5.08 11.00
N LYS A 68 -5.25 6.01 10.60
CA LYS A 68 -5.59 7.42 10.68
C LYS A 68 -6.70 7.80 9.73
N ILE A 69 -6.69 7.24 8.53
CA ILE A 69 -7.75 7.50 7.56
C ILE A 69 -9.08 6.97 8.09
N ILE A 70 -9.08 5.77 8.63
CA ILE A 70 -10.30 5.19 9.20
C ILE A 70 -10.85 6.09 10.32
N ALA A 71 -9.96 6.58 11.18
CA ALA A 71 -10.37 7.45 12.27
C ALA A 71 -10.95 8.77 11.76
N GLU A 72 -10.34 9.35 10.74
CA GLU A 72 -10.83 10.61 10.17
C GLU A 72 -12.16 10.41 9.46
N GLU A 73 -12.30 9.31 8.74
CA GLU A 73 -13.56 9.01 8.08
C GLU A 73 -14.68 8.84 9.11
N ALA A 74 -14.38 8.20 10.23
CA ALA A 74 -15.38 8.03 11.29
C ALA A 74 -15.80 9.38 11.85
N LYS A 75 -14.84 10.29 12.04
CA LYS A 75 -15.16 11.64 12.52
C LYS A 75 -16.01 12.41 11.52
N GLU A 76 -15.62 12.36 10.26
CA GLU A 76 -16.35 13.08 9.22
C GLU A 76 -17.75 12.50 9.07
N HIS A 77 -17.88 11.21 9.17
CA HIS A 77 -19.18 10.56 9.07
C HIS A 77 -20.07 10.95 10.24
N ALA A 78 -19.50 10.97 11.44
CA ALA A 78 -20.25 11.39 12.62
C ALA A 78 -20.65 12.86 12.54
N ALA A 79 -19.73 13.70 12.05
CA ALA A 79 -20.00 15.12 11.92
C ALA A 79 -21.07 15.39 10.87
N SER A 80 -21.04 14.70 9.74
CA SER A 80 -22.00 14.94 8.68
C SER A 80 -23.38 14.39 9.03
N LYS A 81 -23.41 13.34 9.85
CA LYS A 81 -24.69 12.82 10.28
C LYS A 81 -25.18 13.45 11.52
N GLY A 82 -24.37 14.26 12.05
CA GLY A 82 -24.63 15.10 13.18
C GLY A 82 -25.80 14.89 13.93
N GLN A 83 -26.61 14.28 13.56
CA GLN A 83 -27.75 14.15 14.19
C GLN A 83 -28.37 12.91 13.97
N THR A 84 -28.27 12.29 13.40
CA THR A 84 -28.93 11.13 13.25
C THR A 84 -28.22 9.97 13.70
N GLN A 85 -28.33 10.06 13.76
CA GLN A 85 -28.01 9.16 14.02
C GLN A 85 -27.61 8.12 13.96
N GLN A 86 -27.71 7.94 13.79
CA GLN A 86 -27.39 7.08 13.71
C GLN A 86 -26.93 6.14 13.53
N GLN A 87 -27.13 6.05 13.30
CA GLN A 87 -26.74 5.26 13.08
C GLN A 87 -26.14 4.39 12.90
N THR A 88 -26.36 4.30 12.74
CA THR A 88 -25.82 3.58 12.54
C THR A 88 -25.13 2.86 12.29
N SER A 89 -25.30 2.76 12.07
CA SER A 89 -24.68 2.22 11.77
C SER A 89 -23.87 1.72 11.52
N PRO A 90 -24.03 1.54 11.56
CA PRO A 90 -23.16 1.15 11.26
C PRO A 90 -22.43 0.73 10.72
N ALA A 91 -22.70 0.78 10.49
CA ALA A 91 -22.04 0.51 9.97
C ALA A 91 -21.39 0.40 9.37
N THR A 92 -21.66 0.60 9.16
CA THR A 92 -21.07 0.65 8.59
C THR A 92 -20.24 0.56 8.17
N ASP A 93 -20.42 0.59 8.02
CA ASP A 93 -19.66 0.73 7.68
C ASP A 93 -18.81 0.48 7.32
N THR A 94 -18.94 0.27 7.23
CA THR A 94 -18.14 0.19 6.98
C THR A 94 -17.57 0.15 6.38
N ASP A 95 -17.72 0.20 5.92
CA ASP A 95 -17.16 0.42 5.40
C ASP A 95 -16.29 0.37 4.93
N ILE A 96 -15.98 0.13 4.71
CA ILE A 96 -15.06 0.32 4.38
C ILE A 96 -14.38 0.21 3.73
N PRO A 97 -14.20 0.07 3.40
CA PRO A 97 -13.54 0.06 2.72
C PRO A 97 -12.78 0.21 2.14
N PHE A 98 -12.36 0.17 1.67
CA PHE A 98 -11.69 0.38 1.11
C PHE A 98 -11.42 0.29 0.41
#